data_dd472dd5e99a3fe5e1affd591f905993
#
_entry.id   dd472dd5e99a3fe5e1affd591f905993
#
_cell.length_a   1.000
_cell.length_b   1.000
_cell.length_c   1.000
_cell.angle_alpha   90.00
_cell.angle_beta   90.00
_cell.angle_gamma   90.00
#
_symmetry.space_group_name_H-M   'P 1'
#
loop_
_entity.id
_entity.type
_entity.pdbx_description
1 polymer ?
#
loop_
_entity_poly.entity_id
_entity_poly.type
_entity_poly.pdbx_seq_one_letter_code
_entity_poly.pdbx_strand_id
1 'polypeptide(L)'
;MPRGSCSDTAAFFLPDISSFNCKRGLQCSRMLRQKRKAGCMARKKGNVEFRYYEIPHGEPVLALYGDAWIRNYGYDEKNQPILDLHFHNLLEVGLCIYGDGEIILEETAFPYQTGTLTVIPKNYPHTTNAANHQPNKWEYLFLDIDKLLAEFYPDNRWLSERLAYRIRKCACCTTVQEHPALALLVRQILKEMQVREEFYRETTMGLLRALVVEMARLNPELIEESGRAEKSRRADTLQITRALEYVGDHYDREIKIGDLAQLCHLSETHFRRIFARCMGVHPIDYVNQVRVRNACRLLKKTNDSIMEISIKCGFGSSATINRNYRKFMGVTPNEWKKLPENYERRLTKNNISYYDGW
;
A
#
# COMPACT_ATOMS: atom_id res chain seq x y z
N MET A 1 44.22 -34.98 -51.07
CA MET A 1 44.66 -33.57 -51.18
C MET A 1 43.62 -32.81 -51.97
N PRO A 2 43.23 -31.58 -51.62
CA PRO A 2 43.92 -30.62 -50.79
C PRO A 2 43.13 -30.17 -49.55
N ARG A 3 43.89 -29.46 -48.73
CA ARG A 3 43.50 -28.78 -47.47
C ARG A 3 42.68 -27.52 -47.75
N GLY A 4 41.67 -27.27 -46.92
CA GLY A 4 41.00 -25.98 -46.85
C GLY A 4 40.67 -25.69 -45.41
N SER A 5 41.49 -24.85 -44.77
CA SER A 5 41.26 -24.20 -43.48
C SER A 5 40.26 -23.06 -43.63
N CYS A 6 39.24 -23.01 -42.80
CA CYS A 6 38.48 -21.79 -42.60
C CYS A 6 38.18 -21.64 -41.12
N SER A 7 38.92 -20.76 -40.49
CA SER A 7 38.72 -20.23 -39.18
C SER A 7 37.85 -18.97 -39.31
N ASP A 8 36.58 -19.04 -38.92
CA ASP A 8 35.77 -17.84 -38.70
C ASP A 8 35.44 -17.70 -37.20
N THR A 9 36.30 -16.97 -36.54
CA THR A 9 36.05 -16.40 -35.22
C THR A 9 35.16 -15.15 -35.39
N ALA A 10 33.85 -15.31 -35.22
CA ALA A 10 32.93 -14.17 -35.08
C ALA A 10 33.19 -13.49 -33.75
N ALA A 11 33.88 -12.36 -33.79
CA ALA A 11 34.03 -11.43 -32.68
C ALA A 11 32.66 -10.76 -32.39
N PHE A 12 32.04 -11.12 -31.28
CA PHE A 12 30.90 -10.39 -30.75
C PHE A 12 31.40 -9.03 -30.22
N PHE A 13 31.15 -7.97 -30.95
CA PHE A 13 31.27 -6.63 -30.46
C PHE A 13 30.19 -6.38 -29.39
N LEU A 14 30.58 -6.31 -28.13
CA LEU A 14 29.77 -5.74 -27.06
C LEU A 14 29.82 -4.21 -27.21
N PRO A 15 28.65 -3.54 -27.22
CA PRO A 15 28.67 -2.07 -27.24
C PRO A 15 29.15 -1.55 -25.89
N ASP A 16 29.97 -0.51 -25.95
CA ASP A 16 30.59 0.19 -24.83
C ASP A 16 29.53 0.73 -23.84
N ILE A 17 29.52 0.20 -22.63
CA ILE A 17 28.53 0.49 -21.56
C ILE A 17 28.87 1.78 -20.80
N SER A 18 29.99 2.48 -21.16
CA SER A 18 30.49 3.60 -20.36
C SER A 18 29.71 4.92 -20.51
N SER A 19 28.83 5.08 -21.50
CA SER A 19 28.13 6.35 -21.78
C SER A 19 26.65 6.42 -21.29
N PHE A 20 26.11 5.38 -20.70
CA PHE A 20 24.66 5.29 -20.38
C PHE A 20 24.25 5.71 -18.97
N ASN A 21 25.17 6.06 -18.08
CA ASN A 21 24.92 6.02 -16.64
C ASN A 21 24.71 7.35 -15.90
N CYS A 22 24.66 8.52 -16.56
CA CYS A 22 24.59 9.79 -15.82
C CYS A 22 23.31 10.63 -16.01
N LYS A 23 22.43 10.31 -16.96
CA LYS A 23 21.28 11.19 -17.27
C LYS A 23 19.93 10.75 -16.69
N ARG A 24 19.76 9.50 -16.25
CA ARG A 24 18.45 8.96 -15.85
C ARG A 24 18.04 9.28 -14.40
N GLY A 25 18.98 9.34 -13.47
CA GLY A 25 18.70 9.72 -12.05
C GLY A 25 18.31 11.21 -11.89
N LEU A 26 18.70 12.05 -12.83
CA LEU A 26 18.36 13.48 -12.88
C LEU A 26 16.93 13.76 -13.37
N GLN A 27 16.28 12.82 -14.02
CA GLN A 27 14.99 13.03 -14.67
C GLN A 27 13.82 12.93 -13.66
N CYS A 28 13.86 12.00 -12.71
CA CYS A 28 12.88 11.94 -11.62
C CYS A 28 12.98 13.20 -10.73
N SER A 29 14.20 13.61 -10.37
CA SER A 29 14.45 14.86 -9.63
C SER A 29 14.17 16.13 -10.45
N ARG A 30 14.34 16.12 -11.78
CA ARG A 30 13.98 17.24 -12.66
C ARG A 30 12.46 17.36 -12.85
N MET A 31 11.71 16.27 -13.00
CA MET A 31 10.24 16.29 -13.02
C MET A 31 9.67 16.85 -11.72
N LEU A 32 10.21 16.46 -10.57
CA LEU A 32 9.85 17.02 -9.27
C LEU A 32 10.18 18.54 -9.17
N ARG A 33 11.27 19.00 -9.81
CA ARG A 33 11.65 20.42 -9.79
C ARG A 33 10.88 21.30 -10.80
N GLN A 34 10.53 20.79 -11.97
CA GLN A 34 9.84 21.59 -13.00
C GLN A 34 8.36 21.83 -12.70
N LYS A 35 7.67 20.91 -11.98
CA LYS A 35 6.24 21.03 -11.67
C LYS A 35 5.92 21.86 -10.42
N ARG A 36 6.90 22.30 -9.63
CA ARG A 36 6.69 23.28 -8.53
C ARG A 36 6.16 24.65 -9.01
N LYS A 37 6.11 24.92 -10.33
CA LYS A 37 5.62 26.19 -10.90
C LYS A 37 4.19 26.13 -11.47
N ALA A 38 3.56 24.96 -11.56
CA ALA A 38 2.15 24.87 -11.93
C ALA A 38 1.31 25.00 -10.66
N GLY A 39 0.52 26.04 -10.59
CA GLY A 39 -0.20 26.55 -9.42
C GLY A 39 -0.79 25.49 -8.47
N CYS A 40 -0.23 25.42 -7.27
CA CYS A 40 -0.79 24.71 -6.16
C CYS A 40 -2.08 25.43 -5.72
N MET A 41 -3.24 24.98 -6.18
CA MET A 41 -4.50 25.36 -5.51
C MET A 41 -4.49 24.68 -4.13
N ALA A 42 -4.53 25.48 -3.07
CA ALA A 42 -4.67 25.01 -1.70
C ALA A 42 -5.97 24.17 -1.60
N ARG A 43 -5.84 22.85 -1.63
CA ARG A 43 -6.98 21.94 -1.41
C ARG A 43 -7.47 22.07 0.03
N LYS A 44 -8.77 22.07 0.23
CA LYS A 44 -9.39 21.92 1.55
C LYS A 44 -8.78 20.67 2.22
N LYS A 45 -8.45 20.77 3.52
CA LYS A 45 -7.96 19.64 4.32
C LYS A 45 -8.98 18.50 4.27
N GLY A 46 -8.79 17.52 3.41
CA GLY A 46 -9.53 16.25 3.41
C GLY A 46 -9.08 15.38 4.59
N ASN A 47 -9.93 14.47 4.99
CA ASN A 47 -9.57 13.42 5.94
C ASN A 47 -8.58 12.46 5.28
N VAL A 48 -7.78 11.74 6.08
CA VAL A 48 -6.87 10.71 5.61
C VAL A 48 -7.41 9.37 6.08
N GLU A 49 -7.57 8.43 5.16
CA GLU A 49 -8.07 7.08 5.44
C GLU A 49 -6.89 6.13 5.65
N PHE A 50 -6.93 5.30 6.70
CA PHE A 50 -6.00 4.19 6.83
C PHE A 50 -6.61 2.91 6.27
N ARG A 51 -5.93 2.28 5.31
CA ARG A 51 -6.28 0.99 4.72
C ARG A 51 -5.34 -0.07 5.23
N TYR A 52 -5.88 -1.06 5.92
CA TYR A 52 -5.11 -2.21 6.39
C TYR A 52 -5.25 -3.35 5.38
N TYR A 53 -4.14 -3.83 4.86
CA TYR A 53 -4.07 -4.98 3.98
C TYR A 53 -3.41 -6.16 4.70
N GLU A 54 -3.96 -7.35 4.53
CA GLU A 54 -3.43 -8.61 5.06
C GLU A 54 -2.99 -9.48 3.89
N ILE A 55 -1.73 -9.93 3.89
CA ILE A 55 -1.27 -10.94 2.94
C ILE A 55 -1.88 -12.28 3.38
N PRO A 56 -2.59 -13.00 2.50
CA PRO A 56 -3.21 -14.27 2.86
C PRO A 56 -2.18 -15.26 3.39
N HIS A 57 -2.58 -16.09 4.35
CA HIS A 57 -1.68 -17.06 4.97
C HIS A 57 -1.04 -17.99 3.93
N GLY A 58 0.30 -18.09 3.96
CA GLY A 58 1.07 -18.90 3.01
C GLY A 58 1.28 -18.27 1.64
N GLU A 59 0.75 -17.06 1.37
CA GLU A 59 1.04 -16.33 0.15
C GLU A 59 2.25 -15.41 0.32
N PRO A 60 3.07 -15.23 -0.73
CA PRO A 60 4.25 -14.36 -0.69
C PRO A 60 3.90 -12.87 -0.80
N VAL A 61 2.74 -12.56 -1.37
CA VAL A 61 2.29 -11.20 -1.71
C VAL A 61 0.77 -11.18 -1.77
N LEU A 62 0.15 -10.02 -1.47
CA LEU A 62 -1.24 -9.79 -1.82
C LEU A 62 -1.28 -9.20 -3.23
N ALA A 63 -1.86 -9.91 -4.18
CA ALA A 63 -2.06 -9.46 -5.56
C ALA A 63 -3.54 -9.17 -5.82
N LEU A 64 -3.83 -7.97 -6.34
CA LEU A 64 -5.17 -7.53 -6.69
C LEU A 64 -5.23 -7.32 -8.21
N TYR A 65 -6.03 -8.11 -8.89
CA TYR A 65 -6.11 -8.16 -10.35
C TYR A 65 -7.53 -8.48 -10.85
N GLY A 66 -7.71 -8.40 -12.16
CA GLY A 66 -8.97 -8.75 -12.81
C GLY A 66 -9.98 -7.62 -12.88
N ASP A 67 -11.21 -7.95 -13.29
CA ASP A 67 -12.25 -6.96 -13.61
C ASP A 67 -12.88 -6.30 -12.39
N ALA A 68 -12.73 -6.90 -11.20
CA ALA A 68 -13.13 -6.26 -9.94
C ALA A 68 -12.40 -4.94 -9.67
N TRP A 69 -11.26 -4.71 -10.36
CA TRP A 69 -10.44 -3.52 -10.24
C TRP A 69 -10.64 -2.51 -11.38
N ILE A 70 -11.70 -2.70 -12.17
CA ILE A 70 -12.26 -1.69 -13.08
C ILE A 70 -13.13 -0.77 -12.23
N ARG A 71 -12.66 0.44 -11.98
CA ARG A 71 -13.33 1.38 -11.07
C ARG A 71 -13.26 2.81 -11.58
N ASN A 72 -14.21 3.61 -11.14
CA ASN A 72 -14.15 5.06 -11.27
C ASN A 72 -13.38 5.62 -10.08
N TYR A 73 -12.04 5.58 -10.16
CA TYR A 73 -11.15 5.98 -9.09
C TYR A 73 -11.36 7.45 -8.72
N GLY A 74 -11.40 7.75 -7.42
CA GLY A 74 -11.61 9.11 -6.91
C GLY A 74 -13.05 9.55 -6.85
N TYR A 75 -14.00 8.63 -7.08
CA TYR A 75 -15.45 8.92 -7.02
C TYR A 75 -16.16 7.85 -6.19
N ASP A 76 -17.20 8.28 -5.44
CA ASP A 76 -18.05 7.36 -4.69
C ASP A 76 -19.14 6.72 -5.58
N GLU A 77 -19.95 5.85 -4.99
CA GLU A 77 -21.07 5.19 -5.69
C GLU A 77 -22.12 6.17 -6.26
N LYS A 78 -22.16 7.40 -5.76
CA LYS A 78 -23.03 8.49 -6.23
C LYS A 78 -22.33 9.41 -7.22
N ASN A 79 -21.14 9.01 -7.68
CA ASN A 79 -20.30 9.79 -8.60
C ASN A 79 -19.86 11.16 -8.04
N GLN A 80 -19.71 11.26 -6.69
CA GLN A 80 -19.19 12.46 -6.05
C GLN A 80 -17.67 12.29 -5.84
N PRO A 81 -16.87 13.35 -6.04
CA PRO A 81 -15.42 13.26 -5.89
C PRO A 81 -15.03 12.90 -4.46
N ILE A 82 -14.20 11.86 -4.32
CA ILE A 82 -13.56 11.50 -3.07
C ILE A 82 -12.26 12.31 -2.98
N LEU A 83 -12.23 13.29 -2.11
CA LEU A 83 -11.07 14.18 -1.94
C LEU A 83 -10.06 13.66 -0.91
N ASP A 84 -10.35 12.53 -0.28
CA ASP A 84 -9.57 12.00 0.83
C ASP A 84 -8.35 11.23 0.33
N LEU A 85 -7.20 11.50 0.96
CA LEU A 85 -6.02 10.67 0.80
C LEU A 85 -6.17 9.40 1.61
N HIS A 86 -5.49 8.33 1.21
CA HIS A 86 -5.35 7.14 2.01
C HIS A 86 -3.88 6.73 2.15
N PHE A 87 -3.61 5.89 3.13
CA PHE A 87 -2.32 5.22 3.31
C PHE A 87 -2.55 3.82 3.87
N HIS A 88 -1.57 2.96 3.76
CA HIS A 88 -1.69 1.55 4.14
C HIS A 88 -0.42 1.01 4.79
N ASN A 89 -0.55 -0.16 5.45
CA ASN A 89 0.51 -0.84 6.21
C ASN A 89 1.53 -1.59 5.36
N LEU A 90 1.25 -1.87 4.08
CA LEU A 90 2.14 -2.56 3.15
C LEU A 90 2.70 -1.58 2.12
N LEU A 91 3.78 -1.95 1.42
CA LEU A 91 4.21 -1.25 0.22
C LEU A 91 3.29 -1.63 -0.92
N GLU A 92 2.84 -0.64 -1.71
CA GLU A 92 2.03 -0.83 -2.91
C GLU A 92 2.87 -0.67 -4.18
N VAL A 93 2.71 -1.62 -5.11
CA VAL A 93 3.14 -1.46 -6.50
C VAL A 93 1.92 -1.51 -7.38
N GLY A 94 1.59 -0.42 -8.06
CA GLY A 94 0.45 -0.31 -8.96
C GLY A 94 0.87 -0.31 -10.42
N LEU A 95 0.08 -0.98 -11.28
CA LEU A 95 0.20 -0.94 -12.73
C LEU A 95 -1.14 -0.53 -13.35
N CYS A 96 -1.15 0.61 -14.04
CA CYS A 96 -2.31 1.03 -14.83
C CYS A 96 -2.44 0.19 -16.10
N ILE A 97 -3.48 -0.64 -16.17
CA ILE A 97 -3.74 -1.51 -17.32
C ILE A 97 -4.41 -0.72 -18.44
N TYR A 98 -5.41 0.11 -18.10
CA TYR A 98 -6.00 1.09 -19.00
C TYR A 98 -6.62 2.26 -18.23
N GLY A 99 -6.74 3.39 -18.91
CA GLY A 99 -7.30 4.63 -18.40
C GLY A 99 -6.25 5.71 -18.17
N ASP A 100 -6.73 6.86 -17.72
CA ASP A 100 -5.94 8.05 -17.46
C ASP A 100 -6.51 8.86 -16.30
N GLY A 101 -5.71 9.77 -15.75
CA GLY A 101 -6.11 10.61 -14.65
C GLY A 101 -4.94 11.21 -13.89
N GLU A 102 -5.13 11.42 -12.59
CA GLU A 102 -4.11 11.95 -11.70
C GLU A 102 -3.91 11.05 -10.48
N ILE A 103 -2.65 10.75 -10.17
CA ILE A 103 -2.28 10.20 -8.88
C ILE A 103 -1.73 11.31 -7.99
N ILE A 104 -2.26 11.41 -6.79
CA ILE A 104 -1.84 12.42 -5.82
C ILE A 104 -0.96 11.74 -4.79
N LEU A 105 0.29 12.18 -4.70
CA LEU A 105 1.27 11.74 -3.73
C LEU A 105 1.49 12.87 -2.72
N GLU A 106 0.98 12.71 -1.49
CA GLU A 106 0.87 13.77 -0.47
C GLU A 106 0.07 14.99 -0.99
N GLU A 107 0.76 16.03 -1.45
CA GLU A 107 0.14 17.26 -1.97
C GLU A 107 0.42 17.48 -3.47
N THR A 108 1.17 16.57 -4.11
CA THR A 108 1.60 16.72 -5.51
C THR A 108 0.80 15.77 -6.41
N ALA A 109 0.17 16.33 -7.44
CA ALA A 109 -0.54 15.58 -8.46
C ALA A 109 0.40 15.22 -9.61
N PHE A 110 0.36 13.97 -10.04
CA PHE A 110 1.09 13.44 -11.20
C PHE A 110 0.08 12.87 -12.20
N PRO A 111 0.13 13.22 -13.47
CA PRO A 111 -0.71 12.58 -14.47
C PRO A 111 -0.30 11.11 -14.62
N TYR A 112 -1.30 10.24 -14.82
CA TYR A 112 -1.08 8.86 -15.20
C TYR A 112 -1.87 8.50 -16.46
N GLN A 113 -1.44 7.46 -17.12
CA GLN A 113 -2.10 6.85 -18.27
C GLN A 113 -1.81 5.35 -18.31
N THR A 114 -2.40 4.65 -19.26
CA THR A 114 -2.09 3.23 -19.51
C THR A 114 -0.59 2.99 -19.55
N GLY A 115 -0.12 2.00 -18.78
CA GLY A 115 1.30 1.68 -18.63
C GLY A 115 2.02 2.51 -17.56
N THR A 116 1.32 3.33 -16.78
CA THR A 116 1.92 3.96 -15.59
C THR A 116 2.14 2.92 -14.50
N LEU A 117 3.31 3.01 -13.86
CA LEU A 117 3.73 2.23 -12.70
C LEU A 117 3.86 3.14 -11.48
N THR A 118 3.39 2.66 -10.34
CA THR A 118 3.59 3.33 -9.05
C THR A 118 4.29 2.42 -8.07
N VAL A 119 5.18 3.00 -7.25
CA VAL A 119 5.75 2.34 -6.07
C VAL A 119 5.52 3.26 -4.90
N ILE A 120 4.64 2.86 -4.00
CA ILE A 120 4.19 3.68 -2.87
C ILE A 120 4.59 3.00 -1.57
N PRO A 121 5.52 3.58 -0.79
CA PRO A 121 5.94 3.03 0.48
C PRO A 121 4.78 2.92 1.49
N LYS A 122 4.90 2.00 2.44
CA LYS A 122 3.95 1.91 3.54
C LYS A 122 3.81 3.26 4.24
N ASN A 123 2.60 3.58 4.69
CA ASN A 123 2.25 4.81 5.40
C ASN A 123 2.50 6.10 4.60
N TYR A 124 2.49 6.02 3.28
CA TYR A 124 2.62 7.17 2.40
C TYR A 124 1.23 7.63 1.91
N PRO A 125 0.78 8.85 2.28
CA PRO A 125 -0.55 9.35 1.89
C PRO A 125 -0.65 9.58 0.38
N HIS A 126 -1.66 8.98 -0.25
CA HIS A 126 -1.88 9.09 -1.70
C HIS A 126 -3.34 8.85 -2.06
N THR A 127 -3.71 9.15 -3.30
CA THR A 127 -4.97 8.74 -3.91
C THR A 127 -4.86 8.75 -5.43
N THR A 128 -5.70 7.97 -6.10
CA THR A 128 -5.80 7.88 -7.56
C THR A 128 -7.16 8.44 -7.98
N ASN A 129 -7.19 9.35 -8.93
CA ASN A 129 -8.39 9.96 -9.47
C ASN A 129 -8.46 9.73 -10.98
N ALA A 130 -9.53 9.10 -11.45
CA ALA A 130 -9.78 8.92 -12.87
C ALA A 130 -10.14 10.25 -13.55
N ALA A 131 -9.70 10.45 -14.79
CA ALA A 131 -10.13 11.59 -15.58
C ALA A 131 -11.59 11.39 -16.06
N ASN A 132 -12.33 12.49 -16.13
CA ASN A 132 -13.65 12.54 -16.76
C ASN A 132 -14.65 11.47 -16.28
N HIS A 133 -14.56 11.01 -15.04
CA HIS A 133 -15.41 9.96 -14.47
C HIS A 133 -15.41 8.65 -15.28
N GLN A 134 -14.32 8.35 -15.99
CA GLN A 134 -14.22 7.13 -16.80
C GLN A 134 -13.68 5.96 -15.93
N PRO A 135 -14.20 4.75 -16.13
CA PRO A 135 -13.64 3.57 -15.47
C PRO A 135 -12.21 3.33 -15.94
N ASN A 136 -11.32 3.11 -14.98
CA ASN A 136 -9.93 2.76 -15.21
C ASN A 136 -9.65 1.41 -14.58
N LYS A 137 -8.68 0.67 -15.09
CA LYS A 137 -8.24 -0.60 -14.53
C LYS A 137 -6.81 -0.48 -14.02
N TRP A 138 -6.65 -0.75 -12.74
CA TRP A 138 -5.36 -0.91 -12.09
C TRP A 138 -5.21 -2.31 -11.55
N GLU A 139 -3.99 -2.82 -11.54
CA GLU A 139 -3.61 -4.04 -10.84
C GLU A 139 -2.52 -3.71 -9.83
N TYR A 140 -2.56 -4.38 -8.67
CA TYR A 140 -1.74 -4.01 -7.52
C TYR A 140 -1.05 -5.23 -6.91
N LEU A 141 0.18 -4.99 -6.41
CA LEU A 141 0.89 -5.87 -5.50
C LEU A 141 1.10 -5.15 -4.17
N PHE A 142 0.71 -5.77 -3.06
CA PHE A 142 0.99 -5.27 -1.72
C PHE A 142 2.01 -6.16 -1.03
N LEU A 143 3.12 -5.57 -0.59
CA LEU A 143 4.35 -6.24 -0.18
C LEU A 143 4.72 -5.88 1.26
N ASP A 144 4.99 -6.88 2.09
CA ASP A 144 5.68 -6.67 3.36
C ASP A 144 7.19 -6.64 3.13
N ILE A 145 7.73 -5.46 2.87
CA ILE A 145 9.15 -5.28 2.54
C ILE A 145 10.05 -5.70 3.71
N ASP A 146 9.63 -5.49 4.95
CA ASP A 146 10.45 -5.86 6.12
C ASP A 146 10.60 -7.37 6.22
N LYS A 147 9.50 -8.10 6.04
CA LYS A 147 9.49 -9.56 6.02
C LYS A 147 10.31 -10.12 4.85
N LEU A 148 10.06 -9.61 3.63
CA LEU A 148 10.79 -10.07 2.43
C LEU A 148 12.30 -9.83 2.54
N LEU A 149 12.74 -8.68 3.02
CA LEU A 149 14.16 -8.40 3.19
C LEU A 149 14.82 -9.27 4.26
N ALA A 150 14.12 -9.56 5.37
CA ALA A 150 14.59 -10.48 6.39
C ALA A 150 14.76 -11.91 5.84
N GLU A 151 13.85 -12.35 4.97
CA GLU A 151 13.90 -13.66 4.33
C GLU A 151 14.96 -13.75 3.23
N PHE A 152 15.11 -12.70 2.42
CA PHE A 152 16.07 -12.71 1.30
C PHE A 152 17.52 -12.49 1.74
N TYR A 153 17.74 -11.80 2.85
CA TYR A 153 19.07 -11.38 3.30
C TYR A 153 19.24 -11.58 4.80
N PRO A 154 19.02 -12.81 5.34
CA PRO A 154 19.05 -13.07 6.77
C PRO A 154 20.42 -12.73 7.39
N ASP A 155 21.51 -13.02 6.67
CA ASP A 155 22.88 -12.82 7.14
C ASP A 155 23.53 -11.53 6.64
N ASN A 156 22.80 -10.70 5.88
CA ASN A 156 23.33 -9.46 5.32
C ASN A 156 22.47 -8.23 5.70
N ARG A 157 22.54 -7.91 6.99
CA ARG A 157 21.78 -6.81 7.58
C ARG A 157 22.08 -5.47 6.89
N TRP A 158 23.34 -5.21 6.54
CA TRP A 158 23.71 -3.96 5.84
C TRP A 158 22.99 -3.81 4.49
N LEU A 159 22.95 -4.87 3.67
CA LEU A 159 22.27 -4.84 2.38
C LEU A 159 20.76 -4.70 2.55
N SER A 160 20.18 -5.43 3.51
CA SER A 160 18.76 -5.35 3.85
C SER A 160 18.36 -3.93 4.25
N GLU A 161 19.08 -3.31 5.18
CA GLU A 161 18.82 -1.93 5.63
C GLU A 161 19.00 -0.90 4.50
N ARG A 162 20.01 -1.08 3.64
CA ARG A 162 20.26 -0.20 2.49
C ARG A 162 19.13 -0.28 1.45
N LEU A 163 18.65 -1.48 1.11
CA LEU A 163 17.52 -1.69 0.21
C LEU A 163 16.23 -1.09 0.82
N ALA A 164 15.95 -1.39 2.08
CA ALA A 164 14.81 -0.84 2.80
C ALA A 164 14.80 0.70 2.80
N TYR A 165 15.95 1.31 3.11
CA TYR A 165 16.10 2.78 3.10
C TYR A 165 15.75 3.38 1.74
N ARG A 166 16.30 2.82 0.65
CA ARG A 166 16.05 3.32 -0.71
C ARG A 166 14.58 3.18 -1.12
N ILE A 167 13.97 2.03 -0.84
CA ILE A 167 12.57 1.76 -1.18
C ILE A 167 11.63 2.67 -0.40
N ARG A 168 11.91 2.93 0.88
CA ARG A 168 11.04 3.75 1.75
C ARG A 168 11.22 5.25 1.57
N LYS A 169 12.22 5.69 0.85
CA LYS A 169 12.60 7.12 0.80
C LYS A 169 11.52 8.00 0.20
N CYS A 170 10.92 7.62 -0.91
CA CYS A 170 9.86 8.38 -1.55
C CYS A 170 8.94 7.47 -2.39
N ALA A 171 7.72 7.91 -2.60
CA ALA A 171 6.86 7.32 -3.61
C ALA A 171 7.37 7.67 -5.02
N CYS A 172 7.17 6.74 -5.95
CA CYS A 172 7.56 6.89 -7.34
C CYS A 172 6.36 6.68 -8.26
N CYS A 173 6.23 7.56 -9.24
CA CYS A 173 5.32 7.41 -10.37
C CYS A 173 6.17 7.43 -11.64
N THR A 174 6.14 6.35 -12.42
CA THR A 174 6.96 6.15 -13.62
C THR A 174 6.17 5.40 -14.69
N THR A 175 6.81 4.97 -15.77
CA THR A 175 6.17 4.27 -16.87
C THR A 175 6.86 2.95 -17.20
N VAL A 176 6.12 2.04 -17.88
CA VAL A 176 6.67 0.78 -18.39
C VAL A 176 7.80 1.00 -19.40
N GLN A 177 7.81 2.14 -20.09
CA GLN A 177 8.86 2.50 -21.05
C GLN A 177 10.13 2.97 -20.34
N GLU A 178 10.01 3.72 -19.25
CA GLU A 178 11.16 4.21 -18.48
C GLU A 178 11.83 3.10 -17.67
N HIS A 179 11.02 2.16 -17.13
CA HIS A 179 11.49 1.05 -16.28
C HIS A 179 10.95 -0.31 -16.76
N PRO A 180 11.36 -0.80 -17.94
CA PRO A 180 10.84 -2.03 -18.54
C PRO A 180 11.13 -3.27 -17.70
N ALA A 181 12.25 -3.33 -16.99
CA ALA A 181 12.59 -4.45 -16.10
C ALA A 181 11.62 -4.52 -14.91
N LEU A 182 11.31 -3.39 -14.28
CA LEU A 182 10.31 -3.30 -13.23
C LEU A 182 8.92 -3.75 -13.72
N ALA A 183 8.51 -3.23 -14.89
CA ALA A 183 7.24 -3.58 -15.52
C ALA A 183 7.11 -5.09 -15.80
N LEU A 184 8.19 -5.70 -16.32
CA LEU A 184 8.23 -7.13 -16.60
C LEU A 184 8.04 -7.95 -15.32
N LEU A 185 8.76 -7.62 -14.26
CA LEU A 185 8.66 -8.32 -12.97
C LEU A 185 7.26 -8.21 -12.37
N VAL A 186 6.66 -7.01 -12.36
CA VAL A 186 5.29 -6.81 -11.87
C VAL A 186 4.29 -7.65 -12.63
N ARG A 187 4.35 -7.65 -13.98
CA ARG A 187 3.45 -8.46 -14.83
C ARG A 187 3.62 -9.95 -14.60
N GLN A 188 4.86 -10.44 -14.45
CA GLN A 188 5.11 -11.86 -14.20
C GLN A 188 4.59 -12.29 -12.83
N ILE A 189 4.80 -11.47 -11.78
CA ILE A 189 4.27 -11.77 -10.44
C ILE A 189 2.74 -11.82 -10.47
N LEU A 190 2.08 -10.84 -11.09
CA LEU A 190 0.62 -10.83 -11.24
C LEU A 190 0.13 -12.08 -11.97
N LYS A 191 0.83 -12.50 -13.03
CA LYS A 191 0.51 -13.72 -13.78
C LYS A 191 0.66 -14.98 -12.92
N GLU A 192 1.78 -15.14 -12.20
CA GLU A 192 2.02 -16.28 -11.31
C GLU A 192 0.92 -16.36 -10.23
N MET A 193 0.57 -15.24 -9.61
CA MET A 193 -0.47 -15.17 -8.58
C MET A 193 -1.87 -15.44 -9.14
N GLN A 194 -2.11 -15.19 -10.43
CA GLN A 194 -3.38 -15.44 -11.10
C GLN A 194 -3.51 -16.90 -11.56
N VAL A 195 -2.48 -17.44 -12.20
CA VAL A 195 -2.52 -18.78 -12.82
C VAL A 195 -2.28 -19.88 -11.78
N ARG A 196 -1.35 -19.67 -10.86
CA ARG A 196 -1.01 -20.57 -9.75
C ARG A 196 -0.62 -21.96 -10.21
N GLU A 197 0.27 -22.05 -11.21
CA GLU A 197 0.87 -23.30 -11.63
C GLU A 197 1.72 -23.93 -10.51
N GLU A 198 2.14 -25.17 -10.70
CA GLU A 198 3.03 -25.84 -9.75
C GLU A 198 4.28 -24.98 -9.47
N PHE A 199 4.67 -24.83 -8.20
CA PHE A 199 5.77 -23.99 -7.74
C PHE A 199 5.60 -22.46 -7.96
N TYR A 200 4.37 -21.98 -8.19
CA TYR A 200 4.14 -20.54 -8.38
C TYR A 200 4.65 -19.68 -7.20
N ARG A 201 4.66 -20.21 -5.97
CA ARG A 201 5.17 -19.49 -4.80
C ARG A 201 6.66 -19.29 -4.87
N GLU A 202 7.40 -20.33 -5.22
CA GLU A 202 8.85 -20.31 -5.39
C GLU A 202 9.25 -19.38 -6.52
N THR A 203 8.55 -19.45 -7.66
CA THR A 203 8.73 -18.52 -8.78
C THR A 203 8.45 -17.08 -8.35
N THR A 204 7.33 -16.86 -7.67
CA THR A 204 6.96 -15.54 -7.16
C THR A 204 8.02 -14.99 -6.18
N MET A 205 8.54 -15.82 -5.27
CA MET A 205 9.61 -15.41 -4.34
C MET A 205 10.89 -15.00 -5.07
N GLY A 206 11.29 -15.74 -6.11
CA GLY A 206 12.42 -15.37 -6.97
C GLY A 206 12.21 -14.02 -7.68
N LEU A 207 11.02 -13.81 -8.25
CA LEU A 207 10.64 -12.56 -8.91
C LEU A 207 10.55 -11.38 -7.92
N LEU A 208 10.02 -11.60 -6.71
CA LEU A 208 9.96 -10.59 -5.65
C LEU A 208 11.36 -10.15 -5.19
N ARG A 209 12.32 -11.08 -5.13
CA ARG A 209 13.70 -10.73 -4.81
C ARG A 209 14.30 -9.79 -5.86
N ALA A 210 14.07 -10.05 -7.14
CA ALA A 210 14.48 -9.16 -8.23
C ALA A 210 13.73 -7.82 -8.18
N LEU A 211 12.41 -7.83 -7.93
CA LEU A 211 11.56 -6.65 -7.83
C LEU A 211 12.03 -5.70 -6.72
N VAL A 212 12.40 -6.22 -5.55
CA VAL A 212 12.95 -5.44 -4.43
C VAL A 212 14.20 -4.68 -4.85
N VAL A 213 15.10 -5.31 -5.60
CA VAL A 213 16.33 -4.67 -6.10
C VAL A 213 15.99 -3.60 -7.14
N GLU A 214 15.08 -3.87 -8.08
CA GLU A 214 14.65 -2.87 -9.09
C GLU A 214 13.97 -1.66 -8.43
N MET A 215 13.10 -1.87 -7.45
CA MET A 215 12.51 -0.76 -6.70
C MET A 215 13.56 0.10 -5.98
N ALA A 216 14.57 -0.52 -5.39
CA ALA A 216 15.67 0.21 -4.74
C ALA A 216 16.51 1.04 -5.74
N ARG A 217 16.58 0.63 -7.02
CA ARG A 217 17.26 1.37 -8.10
C ARG A 217 16.52 2.61 -8.55
N LEU A 218 15.20 2.71 -8.32
CA LEU A 218 14.40 3.89 -8.65
C LEU A 218 14.87 5.13 -7.87
N ASN A 219 15.36 4.92 -6.64
CA ASN A 219 15.81 5.98 -5.75
C ASN A 219 17.32 5.88 -5.50
N PRO A 220 18.17 6.28 -6.47
CA PRO A 220 19.62 6.33 -6.23
C PRO A 220 19.92 7.30 -5.07
N GLU A 221 21.03 7.06 -4.37
CA GLU A 221 21.46 7.94 -3.28
C GLU A 221 21.64 9.37 -3.80
N LEU A 222 20.62 10.20 -3.64
CA LEU A 222 20.77 11.63 -3.79
C LEU A 222 21.36 12.15 -2.48
N ILE A 223 22.52 12.78 -2.59
CA ILE A 223 23.13 13.62 -1.57
C ILE A 223 22.02 14.49 -0.94
N GLU A 224 22.03 14.56 0.37
CA GLU A 224 21.10 15.34 1.17
C GLU A 224 20.92 16.75 0.61
N GLU A 225 19.78 17.04 -0.01
CA GLU A 225 19.34 18.42 -0.13
C GLU A 225 17.82 18.53 -0.03
N SER A 226 17.45 19.18 1.05
CA SER A 226 16.37 20.16 1.20
C SER A 226 14.92 19.69 1.08
N GLY A 227 14.18 19.95 2.14
CA GLY A 227 12.74 20.05 2.12
C GLY A 227 12.12 20.22 3.51
N ARG A 228 12.32 21.40 4.16
CA ARG A 228 11.74 21.67 5.49
C ARG A 228 10.20 21.78 5.52
N ALA A 229 9.52 21.91 4.39
CA ALA A 229 8.08 22.15 4.32
C ALA A 229 7.22 20.89 4.10
N GLU A 230 7.77 19.80 3.54
CA GLU A 230 7.05 18.54 3.26
C GLU A 230 6.91 17.61 4.49
N LYS A 231 7.47 18.02 5.64
CA LYS A 231 7.66 17.16 6.82
C LYS A 231 6.41 16.96 7.70
N SER A 232 5.32 17.74 7.55
CA SER A 232 4.30 17.78 8.61
C SER A 232 3.35 16.56 8.62
N ARG A 233 2.67 16.22 7.53
CA ARG A 233 1.68 15.12 7.52
C ARG A 233 2.32 13.74 7.53
N ARG A 234 3.35 13.54 6.70
CA ARG A 234 4.11 12.28 6.66
C ARG A 234 4.79 12.01 8.00
N ALA A 235 5.37 13.04 8.63
CA ALA A 235 5.95 12.92 9.95
C ALA A 235 4.90 12.51 11.00
N ASP A 236 3.70 13.11 10.97
CA ASP A 236 2.61 12.77 11.86
C ASP A 236 2.12 11.33 11.66
N THR A 237 1.91 10.91 10.41
CA THR A 237 1.50 9.55 10.07
C THR A 237 2.55 8.53 10.51
N LEU A 238 3.83 8.79 10.22
CA LEU A 238 4.94 7.94 10.66
C LEU A 238 5.02 7.83 12.19
N GLN A 239 4.67 8.91 12.92
CA GLN A 239 4.67 8.89 14.38
C GLN A 239 3.65 7.93 14.97
N ILE A 240 2.47 7.74 14.34
CA ILE A 240 1.42 6.86 14.86
C ILE A 240 1.42 5.45 14.26
N THR A 241 2.26 5.19 13.26
CA THR A 241 2.30 3.92 12.52
C THR A 241 2.45 2.71 13.43
N ARG A 242 3.38 2.77 14.40
CA ARG A 242 3.61 1.65 15.34
C ARG A 242 2.36 1.32 16.15
N ALA A 243 1.58 2.33 16.51
CA ALA A 243 0.31 2.12 17.22
C ALA A 243 -0.74 1.48 16.29
N LEU A 244 -0.80 1.88 15.01
CA LEU A 244 -1.73 1.30 14.04
C LEU A 244 -1.40 -0.17 13.77
N GLU A 245 -0.12 -0.50 13.54
CA GLU A 245 0.37 -1.86 13.36
C GLU A 245 0.06 -2.72 14.60
N TYR A 246 0.42 -2.22 15.80
CA TYR A 246 0.15 -2.92 17.06
C TYR A 246 -1.33 -3.23 17.27
N VAL A 247 -2.22 -2.30 16.98
CA VAL A 247 -3.67 -2.52 17.08
C VAL A 247 -4.12 -3.58 16.07
N GLY A 248 -3.58 -3.58 14.85
CA GLY A 248 -3.87 -4.60 13.83
C GLY A 248 -3.52 -6.01 14.29
N ASP A 249 -2.37 -6.17 14.93
CA ASP A 249 -1.82 -7.47 15.34
C ASP A 249 -2.35 -7.96 16.70
N HIS A 250 -2.85 -7.03 17.57
CA HIS A 250 -3.18 -7.35 18.97
C HIS A 250 -4.58 -6.86 19.38
N TYR A 251 -5.50 -6.65 18.43
CA TYR A 251 -6.86 -6.15 18.72
C TYR A 251 -7.66 -7.05 19.68
N ASP A 252 -7.32 -8.32 19.76
CA ASP A 252 -7.93 -9.36 20.60
C ASP A 252 -7.61 -9.20 22.10
N ARG A 253 -6.62 -8.37 22.45
CA ARG A 253 -6.12 -8.18 23.83
C ARG A 253 -6.59 -6.84 24.40
N GLU A 254 -6.34 -6.65 25.70
CA GLU A 254 -6.49 -5.33 26.32
C GLU A 254 -5.47 -4.35 25.73
N ILE A 255 -5.95 -3.24 25.21
CA ILE A 255 -5.12 -2.16 24.64
C ILE A 255 -5.38 -0.87 25.42
N LYS A 256 -4.36 -0.36 26.10
CA LYS A 256 -4.39 0.92 26.79
C LYS A 256 -3.81 2.00 25.86
N ILE A 257 -4.44 3.16 25.81
CA ILE A 257 -4.01 4.24 24.93
C ILE A 257 -2.63 4.78 25.34
N GLY A 258 -2.32 4.75 26.65
CA GLY A 258 -0.99 5.08 27.15
C GLY A 258 0.11 4.20 26.58
N ASP A 259 -0.15 2.89 26.43
CA ASP A 259 0.82 1.93 25.87
C ASP A 259 1.07 2.23 24.39
N LEU A 260 0.00 2.53 23.63
CA LEU A 260 0.12 2.97 22.23
C LEU A 260 0.93 4.25 22.08
N ALA A 261 0.74 5.20 23.00
CA ALA A 261 1.52 6.44 23.02
C ALA A 261 3.00 6.16 23.28
N GLN A 262 3.32 5.28 24.23
CA GLN A 262 4.70 4.86 24.53
C GLN A 262 5.38 4.17 23.34
N LEU A 263 4.67 3.27 22.63
CA LEU A 263 5.16 2.65 21.39
C LEU A 263 5.55 3.67 20.32
N CYS A 264 4.86 4.81 20.32
CA CYS A 264 5.10 5.92 19.42
C CYS A 264 6.12 6.95 19.96
N HIS A 265 6.70 6.74 21.15
CA HIS A 265 7.56 7.68 21.87
C HIS A 265 6.92 9.06 22.08
N LEU A 266 5.60 9.08 22.37
CA LEU A 266 4.81 10.28 22.59
C LEU A 266 4.17 10.27 23.98
N SER A 267 3.90 11.48 24.52
CA SER A 267 2.95 11.59 25.63
C SER A 267 1.54 11.23 25.18
N GLU A 268 0.70 10.69 26.07
CA GLU A 268 -0.66 10.28 25.71
C GLU A 268 -1.49 11.42 25.12
N THR A 269 -1.38 12.62 25.66
CA THR A 269 -2.08 13.83 25.16
C THR A 269 -1.64 14.17 23.74
N HIS A 270 -0.34 14.12 23.46
CA HIS A 270 0.21 14.41 22.14
C HIS A 270 -0.19 13.32 21.15
N PHE A 271 -0.11 12.04 21.54
CA PHE A 271 -0.55 10.90 20.74
C PHE A 271 -2.01 11.04 20.33
N ARG A 272 -2.94 11.27 21.29
CA ARG A 272 -4.38 11.46 21.01
C ARG A 272 -4.62 12.57 19.99
N ARG A 273 -3.92 13.70 20.12
CA ARG A 273 -4.06 14.84 19.21
C ARG A 273 -3.56 14.52 17.80
N ILE A 274 -2.36 13.93 17.67
CA ILE A 274 -1.81 13.52 16.35
C ILE A 274 -2.68 12.46 15.74
N PHE A 275 -3.04 11.42 16.51
CA PHE A 275 -3.86 10.33 16.03
C PHE A 275 -5.21 10.83 15.48
N ALA A 276 -5.94 11.65 16.25
CA ALA A 276 -7.21 12.22 15.79
C ALA A 276 -7.03 13.12 14.56
N ARG A 277 -5.93 13.86 14.46
CA ARG A 277 -5.63 14.69 13.29
C ARG A 277 -5.34 13.87 12.04
N CYS A 278 -4.60 12.75 12.19
CA CYS A 278 -4.24 11.87 11.07
C CYS A 278 -5.40 10.97 10.64
N MET A 279 -6.08 10.37 11.63
CA MET A 279 -7.06 9.33 11.38
C MET A 279 -8.51 9.82 11.34
N GLY A 280 -8.77 11.07 11.72
CA GLY A 280 -10.13 11.63 11.84
C GLY A 280 -10.97 11.00 12.96
N VAL A 281 -10.43 10.05 13.73
CA VAL A 281 -11.10 9.35 14.83
C VAL A 281 -10.22 9.28 16.06
N HIS A 282 -10.82 9.11 17.24
CA HIS A 282 -10.05 8.91 18.47
C HIS A 282 -9.40 7.51 18.52
N PRO A 283 -8.23 7.34 19.17
CA PRO A 283 -7.52 6.07 19.23
C PRO A 283 -8.40 4.89 19.73
N ILE A 284 -9.22 5.10 20.74
CA ILE A 284 -10.10 4.05 21.26
C ILE A 284 -11.20 3.65 20.27
N ASP A 285 -11.70 4.60 19.49
CA ASP A 285 -12.67 4.32 18.44
C ASP A 285 -12.03 3.52 17.30
N TYR A 286 -10.80 3.83 16.94
CA TYR A 286 -10.03 3.04 15.99
C TYR A 286 -9.85 1.57 16.46
N VAL A 287 -9.40 1.35 17.70
CA VAL A 287 -9.31 0.00 18.28
C VAL A 287 -10.64 -0.74 18.15
N ASN A 288 -11.74 -0.09 18.52
CA ASN A 288 -13.06 -0.71 18.45
C ASN A 288 -13.53 -0.94 17.01
N GLN A 289 -13.17 -0.11 16.06
CA GLN A 289 -13.45 -0.33 14.63
C GLN A 289 -12.72 -1.57 14.11
N VAL A 290 -11.43 -1.73 14.43
CA VAL A 290 -10.64 -2.92 14.08
C VAL A 290 -11.28 -4.19 14.67
N ARG A 291 -11.73 -4.14 15.92
CA ARG A 291 -12.43 -5.25 16.59
C ARG A 291 -13.77 -5.60 15.92
N VAL A 292 -14.61 -4.59 15.63
CA VAL A 292 -15.91 -4.80 14.95
C VAL A 292 -15.71 -5.48 13.61
N ARG A 293 -14.72 -5.05 12.87
CA ARG A 293 -14.41 -5.62 11.59
C ARG A 293 -13.96 -7.09 11.68
N ASN A 294 -13.05 -7.42 12.59
CA ASN A 294 -12.68 -8.81 12.82
C ASN A 294 -13.89 -9.64 13.27
N ALA A 295 -14.81 -9.04 14.03
CA ALA A 295 -16.08 -9.66 14.37
C ALA A 295 -16.95 -9.94 13.15
N CYS A 296 -17.03 -9.02 12.16
CA CYS A 296 -17.72 -9.27 10.89
C CYS A 296 -17.13 -10.50 10.17
N ARG A 297 -15.80 -10.61 10.12
CA ARG A 297 -15.11 -11.75 9.51
C ARG A 297 -15.45 -13.08 10.21
N LEU A 298 -15.42 -13.09 11.54
CA LEU A 298 -15.77 -14.29 12.32
C LEU A 298 -17.24 -14.66 12.16
N LEU A 299 -18.15 -13.70 12.16
CA LEU A 299 -19.59 -13.92 11.94
C LEU A 299 -19.90 -14.58 10.58
N LYS A 300 -19.09 -14.33 9.56
CA LYS A 300 -19.21 -14.96 8.24
C LYS A 300 -18.57 -16.34 8.18
N LYS A 301 -17.38 -16.49 8.79
CA LYS A 301 -16.54 -17.69 8.64
C LYS A 301 -16.80 -18.78 9.68
N THR A 302 -17.48 -18.47 10.77
CA THR A 302 -17.67 -19.40 11.88
C THR A 302 -19.13 -19.47 12.33
N ASN A 303 -19.43 -20.52 13.10
CA ASN A 303 -20.72 -20.67 13.81
C ASN A 303 -20.63 -20.23 15.28
N ASP A 304 -19.59 -19.51 15.66
CA ASP A 304 -19.39 -19.02 17.01
C ASP A 304 -20.58 -18.16 17.47
N SER A 305 -20.87 -18.23 18.75
CA SER A 305 -21.83 -17.35 19.40
C SER A 305 -21.30 -15.90 19.45
N ILE A 306 -22.20 -14.92 19.59
CA ILE A 306 -21.81 -13.52 19.76
C ILE A 306 -20.89 -13.32 20.97
N MET A 307 -21.09 -14.13 22.03
CA MET A 307 -20.24 -14.07 23.22
C MET A 307 -18.80 -14.53 22.90
N GLU A 308 -18.65 -15.66 22.22
CA GLU A 308 -17.34 -16.18 21.81
C GLU A 308 -16.63 -15.22 20.87
N ILE A 309 -17.34 -14.67 19.87
CA ILE A 309 -16.80 -13.64 18.95
C ILE A 309 -16.38 -12.38 19.73
N SER A 310 -17.19 -11.98 20.72
CA SER A 310 -16.86 -10.83 21.58
C SER A 310 -15.51 -11.02 22.28
N ILE A 311 -15.29 -12.20 22.85
CA ILE A 311 -14.03 -12.55 23.53
C ILE A 311 -12.88 -12.60 22.54
N LYS A 312 -13.03 -13.31 21.40
CA LYS A 312 -12.03 -13.42 20.34
C LYS A 312 -11.62 -12.08 19.72
N CYS A 313 -12.53 -11.09 19.77
CA CYS A 313 -12.27 -9.74 19.28
C CYS A 313 -11.88 -8.73 20.36
N GLY A 314 -11.65 -9.16 21.60
CA GLY A 314 -11.17 -8.30 22.68
C GLY A 314 -12.22 -7.36 23.27
N PHE A 315 -13.53 -7.61 23.08
CA PHE A 315 -14.60 -6.77 23.67
C PHE A 315 -14.95 -7.11 25.11
N GLY A 316 -14.60 -8.29 25.60
CA GLY A 316 -14.85 -8.75 26.95
C GLY A 316 -16.32 -9.02 27.31
N SER A 317 -17.31 -8.52 26.55
CA SER A 317 -18.73 -8.78 26.78
C SER A 317 -19.60 -8.56 25.54
N SER A 318 -20.73 -9.32 25.48
CA SER A 318 -21.73 -9.17 24.42
C SER A 318 -22.37 -7.77 24.39
N ALA A 319 -22.46 -7.09 25.52
CA ALA A 319 -23.00 -5.73 25.61
C ALA A 319 -22.05 -4.74 24.90
N THR A 320 -20.74 -4.90 25.09
CA THR A 320 -19.73 -4.03 24.51
C THR A 320 -19.65 -4.20 22.97
N ILE A 321 -19.66 -5.45 22.47
CA ILE A 321 -19.67 -5.68 21.02
C ILE A 321 -20.96 -5.13 20.39
N ASN A 322 -22.14 -5.36 20.99
CA ASN A 322 -23.41 -4.84 20.48
C ASN A 322 -23.43 -3.32 20.37
N ARG A 323 -22.93 -2.61 21.41
CA ARG A 323 -22.83 -1.15 21.40
C ARG A 323 -21.91 -0.64 20.29
N ASN A 324 -20.73 -1.22 20.15
CA ASN A 324 -19.76 -0.81 19.13
C ASN A 324 -20.23 -1.19 17.73
N TYR A 325 -20.85 -2.36 17.56
CA TYR A 325 -21.43 -2.76 16.29
C TYR A 325 -22.51 -1.79 15.82
N ARG A 326 -23.46 -1.40 16.70
CA ARG A 326 -24.46 -0.36 16.39
C ARG A 326 -23.81 0.99 16.06
N LYS A 327 -22.77 1.37 16.81
CA LYS A 327 -22.04 2.63 16.56
C LYS A 327 -21.45 2.69 15.16
N PHE A 328 -20.81 1.61 14.70
CA PHE A 328 -20.04 1.60 13.45
C PHE A 328 -20.81 1.02 12.26
N MET A 329 -21.69 0.04 12.49
CA MET A 329 -22.43 -0.68 11.45
C MET A 329 -23.91 -0.26 11.36
N GLY A 330 -24.43 0.47 12.34
CA GLY A 330 -25.84 0.85 12.42
C GLY A 330 -26.80 -0.26 12.86
N VAL A 331 -26.32 -1.49 12.99
CA VAL A 331 -27.10 -2.69 13.34
C VAL A 331 -26.38 -3.51 14.42
N THR A 332 -27.05 -4.50 15.00
CA THR A 332 -26.40 -5.47 15.91
C THR A 332 -25.68 -6.57 15.12
N PRO A 333 -24.75 -7.33 15.73
CA PRO A 333 -24.12 -8.49 15.10
C PRO A 333 -25.12 -9.52 14.58
N ASN A 334 -26.21 -9.78 15.34
CA ASN A 334 -27.25 -10.72 14.95
C ASN A 334 -28.08 -10.24 13.76
N GLU A 335 -28.39 -8.96 13.71
CA GLU A 335 -29.07 -8.34 12.57
C GLU A 335 -28.16 -8.38 11.35
N TRP A 336 -26.88 -8.04 11.52
CA TRP A 336 -25.89 -8.04 10.46
C TRP A 336 -25.70 -9.44 9.84
N LYS A 337 -25.64 -10.51 10.65
CA LYS A 337 -25.52 -11.90 10.18
C LYS A 337 -26.68 -12.32 9.26
N LYS A 338 -27.84 -11.66 9.37
CA LYS A 338 -29.04 -11.95 8.58
C LYS A 338 -29.15 -11.13 7.29
N LEU A 339 -28.25 -10.15 7.09
CA LEU A 339 -28.28 -9.28 5.91
C LEU A 339 -27.62 -9.95 4.69
N PRO A 340 -28.11 -9.66 3.46
CA PRO A 340 -27.48 -10.16 2.23
C PRO A 340 -26.02 -9.68 2.09
N GLU A 341 -25.18 -10.46 1.40
CA GLU A 341 -23.72 -10.30 1.28
C GLU A 341 -23.20 -8.91 0.83
N ASN A 342 -24.04 -8.09 0.24
CA ASN A 342 -23.66 -6.77 -0.29
C ASN A 342 -23.48 -5.67 0.76
N TYR A 343 -23.58 -5.97 2.05
CA TYR A 343 -23.57 -4.96 3.12
C TYR A 343 -22.16 -4.49 3.54
N GLU A 344 -21.11 -5.12 3.09
CA GLU A 344 -19.71 -4.75 3.42
C GLU A 344 -19.30 -3.37 2.91
N ARG A 345 -19.94 -2.89 1.84
CA ARG A 345 -19.65 -1.58 1.25
C ARG A 345 -20.06 -0.38 2.10
N ARG A 346 -20.79 -0.55 3.21
CA ARG A 346 -21.24 0.54 4.08
C ARG A 346 -20.31 0.92 5.23
N LEU A 347 -19.21 0.21 5.44
CA LEU A 347 -18.15 0.63 6.37
C LEU A 347 -17.47 1.95 5.96
N THR A 348 -17.71 2.42 4.74
CA THR A 348 -17.12 3.63 4.15
C THR A 348 -17.55 4.95 4.78
N LYS A 349 -18.48 4.96 5.74
CA LYS A 349 -18.81 6.22 6.46
C LYS A 349 -17.78 6.66 7.48
N ASN A 350 -16.84 5.79 7.85
CA ASN A 350 -15.81 6.08 8.85
C ASN A 350 -14.45 5.74 8.23
N ASN A 351 -13.78 6.65 7.61
CA ASN A 351 -12.38 6.75 7.15
C ASN A 351 -11.43 5.51 7.26
N ILE A 352 -11.95 4.29 7.27
CA ILE A 352 -11.19 3.04 7.34
C ILE A 352 -11.87 2.04 6.41
N SER A 353 -11.28 1.82 5.26
CA SER A 353 -11.65 0.73 4.38
C SER A 353 -10.60 -0.37 4.44
N TYR A 354 -11.09 -1.57 4.30
CA TYR A 354 -10.26 -2.76 4.29
C TYR A 354 -10.58 -3.53 3.00
N TYR A 355 -9.57 -3.98 2.36
CA TYR A 355 -9.69 -4.87 1.23
C TYR A 355 -9.13 -6.22 1.65
N ASP A 356 -10.02 -7.18 1.94
CA ASP A 356 -9.62 -8.58 2.00
C ASP A 356 -9.24 -8.97 0.56
N GLY A 357 -8.00 -9.45 0.36
CA GLY A 357 -7.63 -10.11 -0.88
C GLY A 357 -8.49 -11.36 -1.04
N TRP A 358 -9.15 -11.46 -2.14
CA TRP A 358 -9.96 -12.61 -2.54
C TRP A 358 -9.08 -13.73 -3.08
#